data_1de91804451787e09597bcfd68d3cb3a
#
_entry.id   1de91804451787e09597bcfd68d3cb3a
#
_cell.length_a   1.000
_cell.length_b   1.000
_cell.length_c   1.000
_cell.angle_alpha   90.00
_cell.angle_beta   90.00
_cell.angle_gamma   90.00
#
_symmetry.space_group_name_H-M   'P 1'
#
loop_
_entity.id
_entity.type
_entity.pdbx_description
1 polymer ?
#
loop_
_entity_poly.entity_id
_entity_poly.type
_entity_poly.pdbx_seq_one_letter_code
_entity_poly.pdbx_strand_id
1 'polypeptide(L)'
;SGYQLKTAKRSLNILFSEWGNRGLQFWEVKNQNVTLVDGQSVYTFFRSPSDGTSDGINTTLSAGINASVTTIGVASVTGFATNGVITIGTEQISYTGISSLNLTGCTRGINGSTAATHSTSDAVLQFPIGMTDIQEADYRVKSTSVDTPMTKISRSQYQGFSNKTDKGLPTQYWVQRFIDKVTMTLYLTPGAAQDGNYINFYYTKRIDDVGAYTNATDVPYRFIPCMIAGLAYYLAIKYAPQRVQELKLLYEDELLRAEDEDGSSNSTYISPKIYYPGIG
;
A
#
# COMPACT_ATOMS: atom_id res chain seq x y z
N SER A 1 -4.21 -27.68 -21.36
CA SER A 1 -2.83 -27.49 -21.74
C SER A 1 -2.28 -26.17 -21.20
N GLY A 2 -0.93 -26.07 -21.08
CA GLY A 2 -0.26 -24.93 -20.43
C GLY A 2 -0.52 -23.56 -21.09
N TYR A 3 -0.88 -23.51 -22.37
CA TYR A 3 -1.21 -22.27 -23.07
C TYR A 3 -2.55 -21.68 -22.60
N GLN A 4 -3.57 -22.51 -22.42
CA GLN A 4 -4.89 -22.09 -21.94
C GLN A 4 -4.80 -21.55 -20.50
N LEU A 5 -3.99 -22.18 -19.66
CA LEU A 5 -3.76 -21.75 -18.30
C LEU A 5 -3.08 -20.37 -18.22
N LYS A 6 -2.06 -20.12 -19.06
CA LYS A 6 -1.43 -18.81 -19.17
C LYS A 6 -2.40 -17.73 -19.63
N THR A 7 -3.29 -18.07 -20.56
CA THR A 7 -4.33 -17.12 -21.02
C THR A 7 -5.34 -16.83 -19.93
N ALA A 8 -5.80 -17.84 -19.19
CA ALA A 8 -6.73 -17.68 -18.09
C ALA A 8 -6.13 -16.78 -16.97
N LYS A 9 -4.87 -17.04 -16.59
CA LYS A 9 -4.15 -16.20 -15.62
C LYS A 9 -4.08 -14.74 -16.07
N ARG A 10 -3.70 -14.50 -17.33
CA ARG A 10 -3.65 -13.13 -17.88
C ARG A 10 -5.01 -12.45 -17.87
N SER A 11 -6.07 -13.18 -18.24
CA SER A 11 -7.44 -12.66 -18.22
C SER A 11 -7.89 -12.32 -16.81
N LEU A 12 -7.54 -13.13 -15.82
CA LEU A 12 -7.85 -12.86 -14.42
C LEU A 12 -7.12 -11.62 -13.89
N ASN A 13 -5.87 -11.42 -14.25
CA ASN A 13 -5.12 -10.21 -13.89
C ASN A 13 -5.73 -8.94 -14.52
N ILE A 14 -6.26 -9.05 -15.75
CA ILE A 14 -7.00 -7.96 -16.39
C ILE A 14 -8.29 -7.65 -15.63
N LEU A 15 -9.04 -8.69 -15.22
CA LEU A 15 -10.24 -8.54 -14.41
C LEU A 15 -9.96 -7.84 -13.07
N PHE A 16 -8.91 -8.22 -12.36
CA PHE A 16 -8.52 -7.56 -11.11
C PHE A 16 -8.10 -6.10 -11.33
N SER A 17 -7.44 -5.81 -12.45
CA SER A 17 -7.11 -4.42 -12.81
C SER A 17 -8.38 -3.61 -13.11
N GLU A 18 -9.39 -4.22 -13.73
CA GLU A 18 -10.69 -3.59 -13.96
C GLU A 18 -11.39 -3.30 -12.64
N TRP A 19 -11.42 -4.25 -11.71
CA TRP A 19 -12.00 -4.02 -10.37
C TRP A 19 -11.32 -2.89 -9.63
N GLY A 20 -9.99 -2.83 -9.67
CA GLY A 20 -9.23 -1.72 -9.12
C GLY A 20 -9.61 -0.37 -9.75
N ASN A 21 -9.85 -0.32 -11.07
CA ASN A 21 -10.29 0.89 -11.78
C ASN A 21 -11.74 1.29 -11.43
N ARG A 22 -12.59 0.33 -11.09
CA ARG A 22 -13.96 0.58 -10.58
C ARG A 22 -13.97 0.98 -9.10
N GLY A 23 -12.83 0.92 -8.40
CA GLY A 23 -12.72 1.24 -6.98
C GLY A 23 -13.11 0.08 -6.06
N LEU A 24 -13.26 -1.13 -6.59
CA LEU A 24 -13.60 -2.35 -5.83
C LEU A 24 -12.34 -2.92 -5.16
N GLN A 25 -11.88 -2.28 -4.11
CA GLN A 25 -10.71 -2.73 -3.35
C GLN A 25 -10.86 -2.42 -1.86
N PHE A 26 -12.09 -2.44 -1.34
CA PHE A 26 -12.36 -2.10 0.07
C PHE A 26 -11.70 -3.07 1.05
N TRP A 27 -11.58 -4.35 0.70
CA TRP A 27 -10.88 -5.36 1.50
C TRP A 27 -9.36 -5.23 1.45
N GLU A 28 -8.84 -4.43 0.51
CA GLU A 28 -7.43 -4.15 0.34
C GLU A 28 -7.01 -2.80 0.96
N VAL A 29 -7.84 -2.22 1.81
CA VAL A 29 -7.46 -1.07 2.64
C VAL A 29 -6.73 -1.60 3.87
N LYS A 30 -5.47 -1.24 3.98
CA LYS A 30 -4.57 -1.68 5.05
C LYS A 30 -4.08 -0.48 5.85
N ASN A 31 -3.69 -0.74 7.09
CA ASN A 31 -3.11 0.27 7.97
C ASN A 31 -1.60 0.03 8.11
N GLN A 32 -0.84 1.11 8.08
CA GLN A 32 0.62 1.09 8.27
C GLN A 32 1.06 2.37 8.95
N ASN A 33 2.24 2.33 9.57
CA ASN A 33 2.88 3.52 10.09
C ASN A 33 4.28 3.70 9.51
N VAL A 34 4.76 4.93 9.53
CA VAL A 34 6.14 5.30 9.20
C VAL A 34 6.69 6.22 10.28
N THR A 35 7.92 5.95 10.70
CA THR A 35 8.59 6.77 11.70
C THR A 35 9.02 8.11 11.09
N LEU A 36 8.73 9.19 11.80
CA LEU A 36 9.15 10.53 11.43
C LEU A 36 10.63 10.73 11.76
N VAL A 37 11.31 11.45 10.88
CA VAL A 37 12.72 11.83 11.03
C VAL A 37 12.83 13.35 10.94
N ASP A 38 13.58 13.97 11.85
CA ASP A 38 13.82 15.42 11.83
C ASP A 38 14.37 15.88 10.47
N GLY A 39 13.72 16.84 9.87
CA GLY A 39 14.11 17.43 8.58
C GLY A 39 13.67 16.63 7.35
N GLN A 40 13.03 15.48 7.50
CA GLN A 40 12.53 14.69 6.39
C GLN A 40 11.07 15.03 6.08
N SER A 41 10.82 15.65 4.93
CA SER A 41 9.46 15.98 4.47
C SER A 41 8.87 14.94 3.51
N VAL A 42 9.71 14.12 2.84
CA VAL A 42 9.26 13.17 1.81
C VAL A 42 9.49 11.74 2.25
N TYR A 43 8.43 10.95 2.25
CA TYR A 43 8.46 9.51 2.53
C TYR A 43 8.09 8.76 1.27
N THR A 44 8.91 7.75 0.90
CA THR A 44 8.76 7.00 -0.34
C THR A 44 8.43 5.55 -0.03
N PHE A 45 7.35 5.05 -0.66
CA PHE A 45 6.89 3.68 -0.55
C PHE A 45 6.99 3.04 -1.95
N PHE A 46 7.90 2.08 -2.11
CA PHE A 46 8.10 1.42 -3.39
C PHE A 46 7.03 0.38 -3.65
N ARG A 47 6.50 0.38 -4.88
CA ARG A 47 5.66 -0.71 -5.35
C ARG A 47 6.55 -1.88 -5.71
N SER A 48 6.27 -3.02 -5.12
CA SER A 48 6.82 -4.27 -5.62
C SER A 48 6.05 -4.72 -6.86
N PRO A 49 6.70 -5.33 -7.86
CA PRO A 49 5.96 -6.15 -8.80
C PRO A 49 5.20 -7.19 -7.98
N SER A 50 3.89 -7.23 -8.10
CA SER A 50 3.09 -8.17 -7.32
C SER A 50 3.38 -9.58 -7.80
N ASP A 51 3.80 -10.40 -6.90
CA ASP A 51 4.03 -11.83 -7.10
C ASP A 51 3.05 -12.69 -6.29
N GLY A 52 2.00 -12.08 -5.75
CA GLY A 52 0.96 -12.75 -5.00
C GLY A 52 1.29 -13.01 -3.54
N THR A 53 2.19 -12.24 -2.96
CA THR A 53 2.58 -12.41 -1.55
C THR A 53 1.99 -11.36 -0.63
N SER A 54 1.84 -11.72 0.63
CA SER A 54 1.07 -11.00 1.64
C SER A 54 1.68 -9.69 2.13
N ASP A 55 0.83 -8.84 2.68
CA ASP A 55 1.19 -7.59 3.36
C ASP A 55 1.94 -7.79 4.66
N GLY A 56 2.71 -6.74 5.02
CA GLY A 56 3.22 -6.59 6.37
C GLY A 56 4.19 -7.68 6.77
N ILE A 57 5.02 -8.12 5.84
CA ILE A 57 6.00 -9.15 6.11
C ILE A 57 7.03 -8.61 7.06
N ASN A 58 7.17 -9.30 8.14
CA ASN A 58 8.19 -9.10 9.11
C ASN A 58 9.05 -10.36 9.26
N THR A 59 10.30 -10.16 9.56
CA THR A 59 11.26 -11.19 9.92
C THR A 59 12.22 -10.61 10.95
N THR A 60 13.28 -11.31 11.24
CA THR A 60 14.33 -10.83 12.15
C THR A 60 15.70 -10.97 11.49
N LEU A 61 16.66 -10.17 11.94
CA LEU A 61 18.05 -10.31 11.53
C LEU A 61 18.59 -11.67 11.98
N SER A 62 19.22 -12.40 11.08
CA SER A 62 19.89 -13.67 11.38
C SER A 62 21.22 -13.47 12.13
N ALA A 63 21.84 -12.31 11.99
CA ALA A 63 23.07 -11.89 12.67
C ALA A 63 23.09 -10.38 12.83
N GLY A 64 23.85 -9.89 13.80
CA GLY A 64 24.10 -8.45 13.96
C GLY A 64 24.79 -7.86 12.73
N ILE A 65 24.43 -6.62 12.38
CA ILE A 65 24.99 -5.90 11.22
C ILE A 65 25.55 -4.55 11.65
N ASN A 66 26.62 -4.11 10.96
CA ASN A 66 27.13 -2.76 11.10
C ASN A 66 26.46 -1.79 10.12
N ALA A 67 26.77 -0.50 10.21
CA ALA A 67 26.17 0.56 9.41
C ALA A 67 26.55 0.52 7.91
N SER A 68 27.49 -0.30 7.50
CA SER A 68 28.04 -0.28 6.13
C SER A 68 27.79 -1.56 5.31
N VAL A 69 27.17 -2.59 5.90
CA VAL A 69 26.92 -3.84 5.17
C VAL A 69 25.93 -3.61 4.02
N THR A 70 26.19 -4.24 2.89
CA THR A 70 25.34 -4.20 1.69
C THR A 70 24.60 -5.52 1.43
N THR A 71 24.79 -6.50 2.32
CA THR A 71 24.08 -7.78 2.30
C THR A 71 23.58 -8.08 3.71
N ILE A 72 22.29 -8.24 3.88
CA ILE A 72 21.64 -8.39 5.17
C ILE A 72 21.00 -9.76 5.26
N GLY A 73 21.50 -10.58 6.19
CA GLY A 73 20.93 -11.89 6.48
C GLY A 73 19.68 -11.78 7.34
N VAL A 74 18.62 -12.47 6.96
CA VAL A 74 17.34 -12.51 7.68
C VAL A 74 16.92 -13.94 7.96
N ALA A 75 16.08 -14.13 8.97
CA ALA A 75 15.59 -15.46 9.38
C ALA A 75 14.65 -16.08 8.32
N SER A 76 13.91 -15.27 7.58
CA SER A 76 13.02 -15.70 6.50
C SER A 76 12.91 -14.60 5.45
N VAL A 77 12.82 -14.98 4.19
CA VAL A 77 12.50 -14.10 3.05
C VAL A 77 11.12 -14.42 2.48
N THR A 78 10.34 -15.28 3.14
CA THR A 78 9.01 -15.65 2.67
C THR A 78 8.13 -14.42 2.59
N GLY A 79 7.61 -14.17 1.40
CA GLY A 79 6.75 -13.04 1.10
C GLY A 79 7.48 -11.73 0.79
N PHE A 80 8.79 -11.64 0.98
CA PHE A 80 9.55 -10.47 0.56
C PHE A 80 9.54 -10.35 -0.96
N ALA A 81 9.34 -9.13 -1.44
CA ALA A 81 9.52 -8.81 -2.85
C ALA A 81 10.99 -8.97 -3.26
N THR A 82 11.24 -9.22 -4.54
CA THR A 82 12.61 -9.36 -5.07
C THR A 82 13.46 -8.10 -4.87
N ASN A 83 12.85 -6.95 -4.72
CA ASN A 83 13.47 -5.68 -4.37
C ASN A 83 12.49 -4.85 -3.53
N GLY A 84 12.98 -3.88 -2.79
CA GLY A 84 12.10 -3.05 -1.96
C GLY A 84 12.84 -2.26 -0.91
N VAL A 85 12.08 -1.84 0.10
CA VAL A 85 12.59 -1.13 1.26
C VAL A 85 12.19 -1.89 2.52
N ILE A 86 13.13 -2.01 3.44
CA ILE A 86 12.91 -2.54 4.78
C ILE A 86 13.18 -1.46 5.82
N THR A 87 12.62 -1.65 7.01
CA THR A 87 12.91 -0.84 8.19
C THR A 87 13.45 -1.73 9.29
N ILE A 88 14.54 -1.29 9.93
CA ILE A 88 15.09 -1.93 11.14
C ILE A 88 15.25 -0.81 12.17
N GLY A 89 14.44 -0.87 13.23
CA GLY A 89 14.35 0.24 14.17
C GLY A 89 13.84 1.52 13.48
N THR A 90 14.67 2.54 13.38
CA THR A 90 14.38 3.80 12.67
C THR A 90 15.08 3.91 11.31
N GLU A 91 15.96 2.97 10.97
CA GLU A 91 16.68 2.99 9.70
C GLU A 91 15.85 2.40 8.59
N GLN A 92 15.85 3.07 7.44
CA GLN A 92 15.29 2.58 6.19
C GLN A 92 16.42 2.15 5.25
N ILE A 93 16.24 0.97 4.66
CA ILE A 93 17.26 0.33 3.84
C ILE A 93 16.60 -0.18 2.56
N SER A 94 17.07 0.24 1.39
CA SER A 94 16.64 -0.39 0.15
C SER A 94 17.49 -1.61 -0.15
N TYR A 95 16.89 -2.60 -0.82
CA TYR A 95 17.59 -3.77 -1.36
C TYR A 95 17.15 -4.02 -2.80
N THR A 96 18.04 -4.56 -3.62
CA THR A 96 17.80 -4.75 -5.06
C THR A 96 17.65 -6.20 -5.46
N GLY A 97 17.87 -7.15 -4.54
CA GLY A 97 17.75 -8.57 -4.80
C GLY A 97 17.66 -9.41 -3.54
N ILE A 98 17.26 -10.66 -3.73
CA ILE A 98 17.27 -11.69 -2.69
C ILE A 98 18.09 -12.88 -3.17
N SER A 99 19.00 -13.35 -2.33
CA SER A 99 19.80 -14.55 -2.57
C SER A 99 19.75 -15.44 -1.33
N SER A 100 19.08 -16.59 -1.41
CA SER A 100 18.83 -17.46 -0.27
C SER A 100 18.09 -16.66 0.84
N LEU A 101 18.63 -16.59 2.04
CA LEU A 101 18.10 -15.83 3.18
C LEU A 101 18.74 -14.43 3.33
N ASN A 102 19.32 -13.89 2.25
CA ASN A 102 19.97 -12.59 2.29
C ASN A 102 19.28 -11.59 1.36
N LEU A 103 19.05 -10.41 1.86
CA LEU A 103 18.73 -9.22 1.07
C LEU A 103 20.04 -8.64 0.54
N THR A 104 20.15 -8.45 -0.76
CA THR A 104 21.39 -8.08 -1.45
C THR A 104 21.30 -6.73 -2.14
N GLY A 105 22.43 -6.08 -2.37
CA GLY A 105 22.49 -4.74 -2.97
C GLY A 105 21.82 -3.69 -2.08
N CYS A 106 22.04 -3.82 -0.76
CA CYS A 106 21.44 -2.93 0.21
C CYS A 106 22.09 -1.54 0.19
N THR A 107 21.26 -0.50 0.13
CA THR A 107 21.64 0.90 0.37
C THR A 107 21.10 1.32 1.73
N ARG A 108 22.00 1.71 2.61
CA ARG A 108 21.72 2.03 4.01
C ARG A 108 21.28 3.49 4.18
N GLY A 109 20.48 3.75 5.21
CA GLY A 109 20.12 5.13 5.62
C GLY A 109 19.36 5.92 4.54
N ILE A 110 18.48 5.30 3.77
CA ILE A 110 17.68 5.99 2.75
C ILE A 110 16.55 6.81 3.37
N ASN A 111 15.91 7.66 2.56
CA ASN A 111 14.76 8.50 2.93
C ASN A 111 15.02 9.39 4.16
N GLY A 112 16.27 9.85 4.35
CA GLY A 112 16.66 10.70 5.46
C GLY A 112 16.93 9.96 6.78
N SER A 113 16.80 8.64 6.81
CA SER A 113 17.22 7.85 7.98
C SER A 113 18.75 7.76 8.05
N THR A 114 19.27 7.43 9.22
CA THR A 114 20.71 7.27 9.43
C THR A 114 21.06 5.79 9.49
N ALA A 115 22.11 5.40 8.76
CA ALA A 115 22.64 4.04 8.83
C ALA A 115 23.19 3.75 10.24
N ALA A 116 22.74 2.67 10.86
CA ALA A 116 23.05 2.29 12.22
C ALA A 116 23.51 0.83 12.33
N THR A 117 24.05 0.48 13.49
CA THR A 117 24.28 -0.92 13.87
C THR A 117 22.99 -1.54 14.40
N HIS A 118 22.74 -2.79 14.03
CA HIS A 118 21.58 -3.54 14.53
C HIS A 118 22.02 -4.89 15.09
N SER A 119 21.29 -5.35 16.10
CA SER A 119 21.60 -6.59 16.80
C SER A 119 20.94 -7.80 16.12
N THR A 120 21.48 -8.98 16.39
CA THR A 120 20.81 -10.24 16.01
C THR A 120 19.39 -10.27 16.58
N SER A 121 18.44 -10.75 15.81
CA SER A 121 17.01 -10.82 16.13
C SER A 121 16.27 -9.49 16.17
N ASP A 122 16.90 -8.36 15.79
CA ASP A 122 16.14 -7.13 15.56
C ASP A 122 15.08 -7.34 14.47
N ALA A 123 13.91 -6.72 14.67
CA ALA A 123 12.81 -6.86 13.73
C ALA A 123 13.12 -6.18 12.39
N VAL A 124 12.89 -6.89 11.31
CA VAL A 124 13.01 -6.40 9.93
C VAL A 124 11.61 -6.34 9.34
N LEU A 125 11.15 -5.15 9.02
CA LEU A 125 9.82 -4.89 8.48
C LEU A 125 9.93 -4.46 7.03
N GLN A 126 9.19 -5.08 6.13
CA GLN A 126 9.09 -4.60 4.76
C GLN A 126 8.01 -3.52 4.68
N PHE A 127 8.29 -2.43 3.96
CA PHE A 127 7.27 -1.43 3.64
C PHE A 127 6.14 -2.04 2.79
N PRO A 128 4.92 -1.44 2.86
CA PRO A 128 3.76 -2.01 2.20
C PRO A 128 4.02 -2.24 0.72
N ILE A 129 3.78 -3.48 0.30
CA ILE A 129 3.88 -3.94 -1.08
C ILE A 129 2.58 -3.59 -1.80
N GLY A 130 2.68 -3.19 -3.06
CA GLY A 130 1.51 -2.99 -3.90
C GLY A 130 0.66 -1.78 -3.55
N MET A 131 1.14 -0.86 -2.69
CA MET A 131 0.44 0.38 -2.37
C MET A 131 0.10 1.16 -3.65
N THR A 132 -1.18 1.52 -3.81
CA THR A 132 -1.66 2.31 -4.94
C THR A 132 -1.91 3.76 -4.57
N ASP A 133 -2.48 4.00 -3.39
CA ASP A 133 -2.76 5.34 -2.86
C ASP A 133 -2.82 5.33 -1.33
N ILE A 134 -2.58 6.48 -0.72
CA ILE A 134 -2.81 6.74 0.70
C ILE A 134 -4.14 7.49 0.82
N GLN A 135 -5.07 6.91 1.56
CA GLN A 135 -6.41 7.48 1.74
C GLN A 135 -6.43 8.52 2.83
N GLU A 136 -6.05 8.13 4.01
CA GLU A 136 -6.08 8.94 5.23
C GLU A 136 -4.76 8.78 5.97
N ALA A 137 -4.37 9.80 6.72
CA ALA A 137 -3.18 9.77 7.55
C ALA A 137 -3.35 10.62 8.80
N ASP A 138 -2.79 10.12 9.90
CA ASP A 138 -2.78 10.77 11.20
C ASP A 138 -1.34 10.89 11.70
N TYR A 139 -1.03 12.01 12.34
CA TYR A 139 0.17 12.12 13.15
C TYR A 139 -0.08 11.43 14.49
N ARG A 140 0.79 10.49 14.86
CA ARG A 140 0.70 9.73 16.12
C ARG A 140 1.90 10.00 17.01
N VAL A 141 1.62 10.45 18.23
CA VAL A 141 2.63 10.57 19.27
C VAL A 141 2.96 9.19 19.83
N LYS A 142 4.23 8.77 19.71
CA LYS A 142 4.69 7.44 20.11
C LYS A 142 4.43 7.12 21.59
N SER A 143 4.66 8.09 22.46
CA SER A 143 4.60 7.90 23.92
C SER A 143 3.17 7.77 24.46
N THR A 144 2.20 8.41 23.82
CA THR A 144 0.82 8.50 24.30
C THR A 144 -0.18 7.81 23.40
N SER A 145 0.23 7.40 22.20
CA SER A 145 -0.64 6.88 21.14
C SER A 145 -1.80 7.80 20.76
N VAL A 146 -1.62 9.11 20.97
CA VAL A 146 -2.62 10.12 20.57
C VAL A 146 -2.46 10.43 19.10
N ASP A 147 -3.57 10.36 18.38
CA ASP A 147 -3.66 10.65 16.95
C ASP A 147 -4.17 12.07 16.70
N THR A 148 -3.57 12.74 15.74
CA THR A 148 -4.01 14.04 15.23
C THR A 148 -4.23 13.91 13.73
N PRO A 149 -5.47 14.06 13.25
CA PRO A 149 -5.80 13.93 11.83
C PRO A 149 -5.02 14.91 10.96
N MET A 150 -4.54 14.43 9.82
CA MET A 150 -3.84 15.23 8.82
C MET A 150 -4.73 15.43 7.59
N THR A 151 -4.61 16.58 6.95
CA THR A 151 -5.40 16.90 5.75
C THR A 151 -4.63 16.54 4.48
N LYS A 152 -5.24 15.71 3.63
CA LYS A 152 -4.71 15.44 2.29
C LYS A 152 -4.92 16.65 1.40
N ILE A 153 -3.85 17.17 0.81
CA ILE A 153 -3.88 18.36 -0.06
C ILE A 153 -3.49 18.04 -1.49
N SER A 154 -3.91 18.90 -2.41
CA SER A 154 -3.54 18.80 -3.81
C SER A 154 -2.11 19.30 -4.07
N ARG A 155 -1.55 18.92 -5.23
CA ARG A 155 -0.27 19.42 -5.69
C ARG A 155 -0.24 20.96 -5.75
N SER A 156 -1.32 21.56 -6.24
CA SER A 156 -1.41 23.01 -6.39
C SER A 156 -1.39 23.73 -5.04
N GLN A 157 -2.10 23.20 -4.05
CA GLN A 157 -2.07 23.71 -2.68
C GLN A 157 -0.66 23.61 -2.09
N TYR A 158 0.00 22.45 -2.23
CA TYR A 158 1.39 22.29 -1.77
C TYR A 158 2.35 23.27 -2.45
N GLN A 159 2.19 23.52 -3.75
CA GLN A 159 3.01 24.49 -4.47
C GLN A 159 2.78 25.93 -4.00
N GLY A 160 1.60 26.25 -3.50
CA GLY A 160 1.25 27.57 -2.97
C GLY A 160 1.95 27.94 -1.66
N PHE A 161 2.54 26.98 -0.95
CA PHE A 161 3.28 27.29 0.27
C PHE A 161 4.60 28.01 -0.05
N SER A 162 4.81 29.14 0.59
CA SER A 162 5.99 29.99 0.35
C SER A 162 7.28 29.35 0.88
N ASN A 163 7.23 28.69 2.05
CA ASN A 163 8.35 27.99 2.65
C ASN A 163 7.98 26.51 2.89
N LYS A 164 8.64 25.62 2.17
CA LYS A 164 8.41 24.17 2.25
C LYS A 164 9.36 23.46 3.22
N THR A 165 10.32 24.19 3.77
CA THR A 165 11.31 23.68 4.72
C THR A 165 11.04 24.05 6.18
N ASP A 166 9.95 24.80 6.42
CA ASP A 166 9.53 25.13 7.78
C ASP A 166 9.30 23.87 8.58
N LYS A 167 9.94 23.81 9.75
CA LYS A 167 9.88 22.67 10.65
C LYS A 167 8.76 22.84 11.67
N GLY A 168 8.04 21.76 11.92
CA GLY A 168 6.98 21.75 12.92
C GLY A 168 6.15 20.48 12.90
N LEU A 169 4.99 20.53 13.54
CA LEU A 169 4.03 19.45 13.53
C LEU A 169 3.42 19.33 12.13
N PRO A 170 3.56 18.19 11.44
CA PRO A 170 2.91 17.97 10.16
C PRO A 170 1.39 17.93 10.33
N THR A 171 0.68 18.79 9.62
CA THR A 171 -0.79 18.87 9.63
C THR A 171 -1.40 18.56 8.29
N GLN A 172 -0.60 18.59 7.25
CA GLN A 172 -1.04 18.37 5.89
C GLN A 172 -0.06 17.45 5.14
N TYR A 173 -0.57 16.72 4.16
CA TYR A 173 0.27 15.88 3.31
C TYR A 173 -0.26 15.84 1.88
N TRP A 174 0.67 15.72 0.95
CA TRP A 174 0.39 15.52 -0.46
C TRP A 174 0.91 14.16 -0.91
N VAL A 175 0.08 13.42 -1.64
CA VAL A 175 0.42 12.10 -2.18
C VAL A 175 0.67 12.20 -3.68
N GLN A 176 1.79 11.70 -4.13
CA GLN A 176 2.10 11.58 -5.55
C GLN A 176 2.29 10.10 -5.91
N ARG A 177 1.58 9.67 -6.95
CA ARG A 177 1.60 8.29 -7.44
C ARG A 177 2.47 8.20 -8.68
N PHE A 178 3.55 7.45 -8.59
CA PHE A 178 4.42 7.11 -9.72
C PHE A 178 4.14 5.68 -10.17
N ILE A 179 4.80 5.25 -11.24
CA ILE A 179 4.66 3.90 -11.77
C ILE A 179 5.28 2.84 -10.84
N ASP A 180 6.34 3.20 -10.14
CA ASP A 180 7.19 2.33 -9.30
C ASP A 180 7.07 2.61 -7.80
N LYS A 181 6.45 3.72 -7.41
CA LYS A 181 6.39 4.19 -6.02
C LYS A 181 5.21 5.12 -5.77
N VAL A 182 4.91 5.29 -4.49
CA VAL A 182 4.05 6.36 -3.97
C VAL A 182 4.88 7.21 -3.04
N THR A 183 4.79 8.53 -3.12
CA THR A 183 5.44 9.43 -2.18
C THR A 183 4.41 10.21 -1.39
N MET A 184 4.64 10.32 -0.08
CA MET A 184 3.93 11.21 0.82
C MET A 184 4.85 12.38 1.14
N THR A 185 4.44 13.59 0.81
CA THR A 185 5.17 14.81 1.16
C THR A 185 4.41 15.55 2.25
N LEU A 186 5.06 15.77 3.37
CA LEU A 186 4.48 16.42 4.55
C LEU A 186 4.63 17.94 4.48
N TYR A 187 3.70 18.64 5.09
CA TYR A 187 3.76 20.04 5.45
C TYR A 187 3.12 20.27 6.85
N LEU A 188 3.82 20.82 7.82
CA LEU A 188 5.23 21.20 7.90
C LEU A 188 6.18 20.00 7.84
N THR A 189 7.47 20.29 7.57
CA THR A 189 8.53 19.30 7.72
C THR A 189 8.69 18.92 9.19
N PRO A 190 8.74 17.63 9.57
CA PRO A 190 8.98 17.23 10.95
C PRO A 190 10.21 17.92 11.54
N GLY A 191 10.07 18.47 12.74
CA GLY A 191 11.18 19.01 13.53
C GLY A 191 11.68 18.00 14.57
N ALA A 192 12.67 18.40 15.36
CA ALA A 192 13.26 17.56 16.41
C ALA A 192 12.22 17.07 17.45
N ALA A 193 11.17 17.85 17.73
CA ALA A 193 10.09 17.44 18.64
C ALA A 193 9.18 16.33 18.06
N GLN A 194 9.19 16.14 16.75
CA GLN A 194 8.42 15.11 16.03
C GLN A 194 9.25 13.88 15.69
N ASP A 195 10.57 13.95 15.87
CA ASP A 195 11.48 12.85 15.59
C ASP A 195 11.12 11.60 16.40
N GLY A 196 11.10 10.45 15.75
CA GLY A 196 10.71 9.19 16.37
C GLY A 196 9.21 8.98 16.61
N ASN A 197 8.35 9.97 16.37
CA ASN A 197 6.91 9.79 16.31
C ASN A 197 6.49 9.16 14.97
N TYR A 198 5.21 8.91 14.75
CA TYR A 198 4.74 8.20 13.57
C TYR A 198 3.77 9.03 12.74
N ILE A 199 3.73 8.77 11.44
CA ILE A 199 2.53 8.93 10.62
C ILE A 199 1.87 7.57 10.54
N ASN A 200 0.66 7.44 11.03
CA ASN A 200 -0.19 6.29 10.84
C ASN A 200 -1.10 6.56 9.65
N PHE A 201 -1.19 5.66 8.70
CA PHE A 201 -1.97 5.90 7.49
C PHE A 201 -2.68 4.66 6.99
N TYR A 202 -3.84 4.88 6.37
CA TYR A 202 -4.58 3.88 5.62
C TYR A 202 -4.22 4.01 4.14
N TYR A 203 -3.89 2.91 3.54
CA TYR A 203 -3.54 2.86 2.13
C TYR A 203 -4.33 1.77 1.41
N THR A 204 -4.56 1.99 0.11
CA THR A 204 -5.14 0.98 -0.75
C THR A 204 -4.02 0.15 -1.36
N LYS A 205 -4.11 -1.16 -1.17
CA LYS A 205 -3.24 -2.13 -1.84
C LYS A 205 -3.87 -2.54 -3.17
N ARG A 206 -3.03 -2.90 -4.13
CA ARG A 206 -3.48 -3.54 -5.36
C ARG A 206 -3.89 -4.99 -5.04
N ILE A 207 -5.00 -5.45 -5.63
CA ILE A 207 -5.37 -6.87 -5.58
C ILE A 207 -4.22 -7.67 -6.20
N ASP A 208 -3.74 -8.68 -5.48
CA ASP A 208 -2.57 -9.44 -5.90
C ASP A 208 -2.84 -10.25 -7.18
N ASP A 209 -1.83 -10.33 -8.03
CA ASP A 209 -1.85 -11.21 -9.20
C ASP A 209 -2.00 -12.67 -8.76
N VAL A 210 -2.73 -13.44 -9.54
CA VAL A 210 -2.75 -14.90 -9.38
C VAL A 210 -1.35 -15.46 -9.71
N GLY A 211 -0.52 -15.56 -8.70
CA GLY A 211 0.85 -16.05 -8.80
C GLY A 211 0.96 -17.46 -9.40
N ALA A 212 1.34 -18.46 -8.63
CA ALA A 212 1.22 -19.86 -9.01
C ALA A 212 -0.25 -20.33 -8.86
N TYR A 213 -0.67 -21.31 -9.65
CA TYR A 213 -2.04 -21.86 -9.57
C TYR A 213 -2.36 -22.64 -8.28
N THR A 214 -1.41 -22.71 -7.38
CA THR A 214 -1.56 -23.21 -6.01
C THR A 214 -1.91 -22.11 -5.01
N ASN A 215 -1.82 -20.83 -5.41
CA ASN A 215 -2.12 -19.72 -4.53
C ASN A 215 -3.63 -19.48 -4.48
N ALA A 216 -4.15 -19.24 -3.28
CA ALA A 216 -5.50 -18.73 -3.10
C ALA A 216 -5.56 -17.27 -3.57
N THR A 217 -6.68 -16.86 -4.15
CA THR A 217 -6.94 -15.46 -4.46
C THR A 217 -7.34 -14.72 -3.18
N ASP A 218 -6.84 -13.49 -3.01
CA ASP A 218 -7.21 -12.61 -1.89
C ASP A 218 -8.52 -11.86 -2.21
N VAL A 219 -9.56 -12.63 -2.58
CA VAL A 219 -10.86 -12.12 -2.99
C VAL A 219 -11.92 -12.63 -2.01
N PRO A 220 -12.76 -11.74 -1.44
CA PRO A 220 -13.83 -12.15 -0.55
C PRO A 220 -14.78 -13.15 -1.19
N TYR A 221 -15.33 -14.05 -0.37
CA TYR A 221 -16.20 -15.13 -0.82
C TYR A 221 -17.36 -14.65 -1.70
N ARG A 222 -17.97 -13.50 -1.37
CA ARG A 222 -19.08 -12.89 -2.12
C ARG A 222 -18.72 -12.47 -3.55
N PHE A 223 -17.45 -12.22 -3.85
CA PHE A 223 -16.96 -11.86 -5.19
C PHE A 223 -16.55 -13.07 -6.04
N ILE A 224 -16.55 -14.29 -5.51
CA ILE A 224 -16.17 -15.50 -6.27
C ILE A 224 -17.09 -15.74 -7.48
N PRO A 225 -18.44 -15.65 -7.37
CA PRO A 225 -19.31 -15.82 -8.54
C PRO A 225 -19.03 -14.79 -9.63
N CYS A 226 -18.87 -13.53 -9.25
CA CYS A 226 -18.50 -12.44 -10.14
C CYS A 226 -17.13 -12.67 -10.80
N MET A 227 -16.13 -13.15 -10.05
CA MET A 227 -14.80 -13.49 -10.58
C MET A 227 -14.88 -14.59 -11.66
N ILE A 228 -15.68 -15.64 -11.43
CA ILE A 228 -15.87 -16.72 -12.39
C ILE A 228 -16.56 -16.22 -13.66
N ALA A 229 -17.62 -15.42 -13.50
CA ALA A 229 -18.36 -14.84 -14.63
C ALA A 229 -17.48 -13.87 -15.44
N GLY A 230 -16.72 -13.01 -14.77
CA GLY A 230 -15.77 -12.09 -15.40
C GLY A 230 -14.64 -12.81 -16.13
N LEU A 231 -14.08 -13.85 -15.54
CA LEU A 231 -13.07 -14.68 -16.22
C LEU A 231 -13.66 -15.34 -17.46
N ALA A 232 -14.88 -15.87 -17.39
CA ALA A 232 -15.57 -16.47 -18.53
C ALA A 232 -15.79 -15.43 -19.65
N TYR A 233 -16.20 -14.22 -19.31
CA TYR A 233 -16.34 -13.11 -20.25
C TYR A 233 -15.02 -12.79 -20.96
N TYR A 234 -13.91 -12.60 -20.22
CA TYR A 234 -12.61 -12.29 -20.82
C TYR A 234 -12.06 -13.43 -21.68
N LEU A 235 -12.33 -14.68 -21.32
CA LEU A 235 -11.94 -15.82 -22.13
C LEU A 235 -12.81 -15.93 -23.41
N ALA A 236 -14.10 -15.58 -23.34
CA ALA A 236 -15.01 -15.60 -24.48
C ALA A 236 -14.58 -14.64 -25.59
N ILE A 237 -13.99 -13.49 -25.25
CA ILE A 237 -13.46 -12.55 -26.26
C ILE A 237 -12.49 -13.27 -27.22
N LYS A 238 -11.75 -14.26 -26.71
CA LYS A 238 -10.75 -14.98 -27.50
C LYS A 238 -11.27 -16.30 -28.10
N TYR A 239 -12.07 -17.04 -27.33
CA TYR A 239 -12.40 -18.41 -27.68
C TYR A 239 -13.85 -18.63 -28.13
N ALA A 240 -14.77 -17.71 -27.82
CA ALA A 240 -16.17 -17.80 -28.10
C ALA A 240 -16.81 -16.43 -28.35
N PRO A 241 -16.43 -15.71 -29.43
CA PRO A 241 -16.87 -14.34 -29.68
C PRO A 241 -18.40 -14.17 -29.73
N GLN A 242 -19.11 -15.20 -30.17
CA GLN A 242 -20.59 -15.22 -30.25
C GLN A 242 -21.28 -15.18 -28.87
N ARG A 243 -20.58 -15.52 -27.78
CA ARG A 243 -21.13 -15.54 -26.43
C ARG A 243 -20.71 -14.34 -25.57
N VAL A 244 -19.92 -13.43 -26.13
CA VAL A 244 -19.34 -12.31 -25.37
C VAL A 244 -20.40 -11.43 -24.73
N GLN A 245 -21.49 -11.11 -25.46
CA GLN A 245 -22.56 -10.24 -24.96
C GLN A 245 -23.34 -10.89 -23.80
N GLU A 246 -23.67 -12.16 -23.94
CA GLU A 246 -24.35 -12.93 -22.89
C GLU A 246 -23.53 -13.01 -21.61
N LEU A 247 -22.24 -13.34 -21.74
CA LEU A 247 -21.34 -13.47 -20.61
C LEU A 247 -20.99 -12.12 -19.96
N LYS A 248 -20.98 -11.04 -20.74
CA LYS A 248 -20.83 -9.69 -20.20
C LYS A 248 -22.02 -9.31 -19.32
N LEU A 249 -23.23 -9.57 -19.77
CA LEU A 249 -24.44 -9.27 -18.98
C LEU A 249 -24.47 -10.09 -17.67
N LEU A 250 -24.11 -11.36 -17.74
CA LEU A 250 -24.01 -12.21 -16.55
C LEU A 250 -22.95 -11.66 -15.57
N TYR A 251 -21.80 -11.27 -16.08
CA TYR A 251 -20.73 -10.68 -15.25
C TYR A 251 -21.17 -9.39 -14.58
N GLU A 252 -21.79 -8.46 -15.30
CA GLU A 252 -22.27 -7.19 -14.71
C GLU A 252 -23.39 -7.41 -13.69
N ASP A 253 -24.29 -8.37 -13.90
CA ASP A 253 -25.34 -8.70 -12.93
C ASP A 253 -24.74 -9.29 -11.63
N GLU A 254 -23.81 -10.24 -11.74
CA GLU A 254 -23.12 -10.80 -10.58
C GLU A 254 -22.24 -9.76 -9.85
N LEU A 255 -21.66 -8.81 -10.59
CA LEU A 255 -20.88 -7.73 -10.02
C LEU A 255 -21.77 -6.78 -9.21
N LEU A 256 -22.90 -6.36 -9.76
CA LEU A 256 -23.86 -5.50 -9.05
C LEU A 256 -24.35 -6.16 -7.75
N ARG A 257 -24.65 -7.46 -7.77
CA ARG A 257 -25.04 -8.20 -6.56
C ARG A 257 -23.93 -8.21 -5.50
N ALA A 258 -22.67 -8.39 -5.93
CA ALA A 258 -21.53 -8.40 -5.03
C ALA A 258 -21.26 -7.00 -4.44
N GLU A 259 -21.45 -5.94 -5.22
CA GLU A 259 -21.32 -4.55 -4.78
C GLU A 259 -22.44 -4.16 -3.79
N ASP A 260 -23.68 -4.57 -4.04
CA ASP A 260 -24.81 -4.32 -3.15
C ASP A 260 -24.61 -4.98 -1.78
N GLU A 261 -24.03 -6.19 -1.75
CA GLU A 261 -23.71 -6.89 -0.50
C GLU A 261 -22.50 -6.29 0.22
N ASP A 262 -21.52 -5.75 -0.52
CA ASP A 262 -20.34 -5.09 0.05
C ASP A 262 -20.63 -3.67 0.52
N GLY A 263 -21.73 -3.08 0.07
CA GLY A 263 -22.18 -1.76 0.47
C GLY A 263 -22.37 -1.70 1.99
N SER A 264 -21.71 -0.73 2.64
CA SER A 264 -21.88 -0.55 4.08
C SER A 264 -23.34 -0.18 4.40
N SER A 265 -23.95 -0.91 5.33
CA SER A 265 -25.25 -0.58 5.91
C SER A 265 -25.21 0.69 6.80
N ASN A 266 -24.19 1.52 6.68
CA ASN A 266 -24.06 2.76 7.39
C ASN A 266 -25.17 3.73 6.95
N SER A 267 -26.06 4.03 7.87
CA SER A 267 -27.04 5.10 7.71
C SER A 267 -26.29 6.43 7.48
N THR A 268 -26.35 6.94 6.26
CA THR A 268 -25.93 8.31 5.95
C THR A 268 -26.98 9.28 6.53
N TYR A 269 -26.99 9.44 7.84
CA TYR A 269 -27.79 10.46 8.48
C TYR A 269 -27.09 11.81 8.29
N ILE A 270 -27.47 12.52 7.23
CA ILE A 270 -27.04 13.89 7.01
C ILE A 270 -27.91 14.77 7.92
N SER A 271 -27.38 15.11 9.08
CA SER A 271 -27.99 16.18 9.90
C SER A 271 -27.56 17.52 9.31
N PRO A 272 -28.48 18.30 8.72
CA PRO A 272 -28.14 19.66 8.30
C PRO A 272 -27.77 20.47 9.53
N LYS A 273 -26.54 20.93 9.65
CA LYS A 273 -26.14 21.94 10.62
C LYS A 273 -26.78 23.26 10.20
N ILE A 274 -27.96 23.53 10.72
CA ILE A 274 -28.55 24.86 10.59
C ILE A 274 -27.75 25.76 11.52
N TYR A 275 -26.88 26.56 10.95
CA TYR A 275 -26.26 27.67 11.67
C TYR A 275 -27.27 28.80 11.72
N TYR A 276 -27.99 28.91 12.82
CA TYR A 276 -28.72 30.16 13.13
C TYR A 276 -27.66 31.17 13.60
N PRO A 277 -27.44 32.30 12.89
CA PRO A 277 -26.68 33.39 13.48
C PRO A 277 -27.46 33.85 14.71
N GLY A 278 -26.83 33.72 15.87
CA GLY A 278 -27.43 34.17 17.13
C GLY A 278 -27.83 35.63 16.99
N ILE A 279 -29.10 35.89 17.25
CA ILE A 279 -29.57 37.25 17.53
C ILE A 279 -29.00 37.58 18.92
N GLY A 280 -27.89 38.34 18.91
CA GLY A 280 -27.35 38.95 20.12
C GLY A 280 -28.09 40.19 20.48
#